data_424615cd3acc4a55492002df7ed18d44
#
_entry.id   424615cd3acc4a55492002df7ed18d44
#
_cell.length_a   1.000
_cell.length_b   1.000
_cell.length_c   1.000
_cell.angle_alpha   90.00
_cell.angle_beta   90.00
_cell.angle_gamma   90.00
#
_symmetry.space_group_name_H-M   'P 1'
#
loop_
_entity.id
_entity.type
_entity.pdbx_description
1 polymer ?
#
loop_
_entity_poly.entity_id
_entity_poly.type
_entity_poly.pdbx_seq_one_letter_code
_entity_poly.pdbx_strand_id
1 'polypeptide(L)'
;MACAALLSDASSGTDGSPIDVLIVDDSLVVRRVLGRVLGEDPRFRVVGTVASGKQALAFVAKKSVDLVLLDIDMPELDGLQVLPHLLGPDQRRQVVLLSGSCSEGSEVALQALALGAGDVVAKPSAGHFSPQFVEHLLDRLAHLAPAAERSRTPERFDEASARLRPPGTLVRAVAIGGSTGGISAILSVIKGLEDNPAFPIFITQHLPASFQPLLAEQLRRATHLPVVLAEQAMPVQPGTIHLAPGTAHLSLGKGARGQILVRLSTQRCLHESFPAVDPMFTALARHYGRGACGVILSGMGRDGLAGAQAIVGADGWVIAQDHQSSAVWGMPGSVVKGGLASATLPPAQIAELILQQWQAGA
;
A
#
# COMPACT_ATOMS: atom_id res chain seq x y z
N MET A 1 -34.57 -40.95 -8.77
CA MET A 1 -35.09 -39.89 -7.90
C MET A 1 -34.07 -39.64 -6.80
N ALA A 2 -33.62 -38.44 -6.62
CA ALA A 2 -32.67 -37.87 -5.68
C ALA A 2 -31.30 -37.41 -6.30
N CYS A 3 -31.37 -36.33 -7.06
CA CYS A 3 -30.20 -35.54 -7.37
C CYS A 3 -30.62 -34.10 -7.77
N ALA A 4 -31.18 -33.36 -6.80
CA ALA A 4 -31.59 -31.97 -6.99
C ALA A 4 -31.77 -31.29 -5.64
N ALA A 5 -30.68 -31.08 -4.89
CA ALA A 5 -30.67 -30.21 -3.70
C ALA A 5 -29.25 -29.95 -3.25
N LEU A 6 -28.45 -29.18 -4.00
CA LEU A 6 -27.18 -28.60 -3.53
C LEU A 6 -26.78 -27.40 -4.43
N LEU A 7 -27.73 -26.51 -4.73
CA LEU A 7 -27.43 -25.19 -5.35
C LEU A 7 -28.37 -24.14 -4.76
N SER A 8 -28.27 -23.93 -3.45
CA SER A 8 -28.82 -22.73 -2.81
C SER A 8 -28.08 -22.56 -1.49
N ASP A 9 -27.05 -21.73 -1.49
CA ASP A 9 -26.61 -20.84 -0.40
C ASP A 9 -25.25 -20.23 -0.73
N ALA A 10 -25.29 -19.28 -1.63
CA ALA A 10 -24.20 -18.31 -1.79
C ALA A 10 -24.79 -16.90 -1.81
N SER A 11 -25.72 -16.64 -0.90
CA SER A 11 -26.07 -15.27 -0.50
C SER A 11 -25.38 -14.96 0.81
N SER A 12 -24.07 -14.70 0.75
CA SER A 12 -23.36 -14.05 1.85
C SER A 12 -23.87 -12.61 1.95
N GLY A 13 -24.87 -12.40 2.83
CA GLY A 13 -25.40 -11.11 3.18
C GLY A 13 -24.28 -10.18 3.63
N THR A 14 -24.09 -9.09 2.90
CA THR A 14 -23.28 -7.94 3.31
C THR A 14 -24.05 -7.21 4.40
N ASP A 15 -23.85 -7.61 5.65
CA ASP A 15 -24.40 -6.95 6.84
C ASP A 15 -23.50 -5.74 7.17
N GLY A 16 -23.53 -4.71 6.33
CA GLY A 16 -22.81 -3.46 6.52
C GLY A 16 -23.54 -2.31 5.83
N SER A 17 -23.60 -1.14 6.48
CA SER A 17 -24.10 0.09 5.85
C SER A 17 -23.32 0.37 4.58
N PRO A 18 -23.97 0.88 3.50
CA PRO A 18 -23.28 1.22 2.27
C PRO A 18 -22.24 2.32 2.49
N ILE A 19 -21.17 2.29 1.71
CA ILE A 19 -20.08 3.27 1.71
C ILE A 19 -20.60 4.59 1.13
N ASP A 20 -20.51 5.67 1.89
CA ASP A 20 -20.93 7.00 1.47
C ASP A 20 -19.89 7.65 0.57
N VAL A 21 -20.24 7.82 -0.72
CA VAL A 21 -19.34 8.31 -1.76
C VAL A 21 -19.72 9.72 -2.21
N LEU A 22 -18.72 10.62 -2.23
CA LEU A 22 -18.80 11.92 -2.88
C LEU A 22 -18.04 11.87 -4.22
N ILE A 23 -18.68 12.28 -5.31
CA ILE A 23 -18.04 12.39 -6.63
C ILE A 23 -17.73 13.86 -6.90
N VAL A 24 -16.47 14.16 -7.22
CA VAL A 24 -15.94 15.50 -7.49
C VAL A 24 -15.26 15.48 -8.85
N ASP A 25 -15.88 16.09 -9.86
CA ASP A 25 -15.39 16.10 -11.24
C ASP A 25 -16.05 17.28 -11.96
N ASP A 26 -15.35 18.03 -12.78
CA ASP A 26 -15.93 19.17 -13.49
C ASP A 26 -16.85 18.72 -14.66
N SER A 27 -16.61 17.53 -15.22
CA SER A 27 -17.41 16.94 -16.29
C SER A 27 -18.75 16.39 -15.78
N LEU A 28 -19.85 16.98 -16.24
CA LEU A 28 -21.20 16.48 -15.95
C LEU A 28 -21.40 15.03 -16.43
N VAL A 29 -20.78 14.67 -17.55
CA VAL A 29 -20.89 13.32 -18.12
C VAL A 29 -20.25 12.30 -17.20
N VAL A 30 -19.02 12.55 -16.74
CA VAL A 30 -18.29 11.67 -15.81
C VAL A 30 -19.08 11.52 -14.51
N ARG A 31 -19.55 12.62 -13.92
CA ARG A 31 -20.36 12.56 -12.68
C ARG A 31 -21.61 11.70 -12.84
N ARG A 32 -22.31 11.79 -13.99
CA ARG A 32 -23.50 10.96 -14.26
C ARG A 32 -23.17 9.48 -14.45
N VAL A 33 -22.10 9.18 -15.17
CA VAL A 33 -21.69 7.78 -15.40
C VAL A 33 -21.25 7.13 -14.08
N LEU A 34 -20.35 7.78 -13.33
CA LEU A 34 -19.91 7.27 -12.03
C LEU A 34 -21.06 7.17 -11.03
N GLY A 35 -21.95 8.17 -11.01
CA GLY A 35 -23.13 8.17 -10.14
C GLY A 35 -24.07 6.99 -10.43
N ARG A 36 -24.26 6.63 -11.71
CA ARG A 36 -25.03 5.45 -12.11
C ARG A 36 -24.32 4.16 -11.71
N VAL A 37 -23.04 4.02 -12.09
CA VAL A 37 -22.24 2.82 -11.81
C VAL A 37 -22.19 2.51 -10.31
N LEU A 38 -21.91 3.51 -9.48
CA LEU A 38 -21.89 3.34 -8.02
C LEU A 38 -23.29 3.12 -7.43
N GLY A 39 -24.33 3.73 -8.01
CA GLY A 39 -25.71 3.56 -7.55
C GLY A 39 -26.31 2.21 -7.88
N GLU A 40 -25.79 1.48 -8.86
CA GLU A 40 -26.19 0.10 -9.23
C GLU A 40 -25.55 -0.95 -8.32
N ASP A 41 -24.48 -0.62 -7.58
CA ASP A 41 -23.80 -1.53 -6.67
C ASP A 41 -24.23 -1.29 -5.20
N PRO A 42 -24.84 -2.27 -4.52
CA PRO A 42 -25.38 -2.11 -3.17
C PRO A 42 -24.31 -1.81 -2.10
N ARG A 43 -23.03 -1.98 -2.41
CA ARG A 43 -21.92 -1.64 -1.50
C ARG A 43 -21.77 -0.13 -1.32
N PHE A 44 -22.28 0.69 -2.25
CA PHE A 44 -22.06 2.13 -2.28
C PHE A 44 -23.35 2.94 -2.21
N ARG A 45 -23.24 4.12 -1.63
CA ARG A 45 -24.30 5.15 -1.66
C ARG A 45 -23.70 6.49 -2.09
N VAL A 46 -24.08 7.01 -3.24
CA VAL A 46 -23.65 8.32 -3.70
C VAL A 46 -24.39 9.39 -2.89
N VAL A 47 -23.69 10.04 -1.95
CA VAL A 47 -24.26 11.07 -1.06
C VAL A 47 -24.21 12.47 -1.64
N GLY A 48 -23.42 12.64 -2.71
CA GLY A 48 -23.33 13.91 -3.44
C GLY A 48 -22.49 13.83 -4.70
N THR A 49 -22.73 14.79 -5.59
CA THR A 49 -21.91 15.03 -6.79
C THR A 49 -21.67 16.53 -6.91
N VAL A 50 -20.42 16.95 -7.02
CA VAL A 50 -20.04 18.37 -7.10
C VAL A 50 -19.05 18.61 -8.24
N ALA A 51 -18.96 19.85 -8.71
CA ALA A 51 -18.22 20.18 -9.92
C ALA A 51 -16.87 20.89 -9.63
N SER A 52 -16.51 21.09 -8.37
CA SER A 52 -15.25 21.77 -8.03
C SER A 52 -14.74 21.42 -6.63
N GLY A 53 -13.45 21.62 -6.40
CA GLY A 53 -12.80 21.42 -5.11
C GLY A 53 -13.40 22.28 -3.99
N LYS A 54 -13.77 23.53 -4.26
CA LYS A 54 -14.44 24.40 -3.29
C LYS A 54 -15.77 23.82 -2.82
N GLN A 55 -16.57 23.29 -3.76
CA GLN A 55 -17.84 22.63 -3.44
C GLN A 55 -17.62 21.35 -2.64
N ALA A 56 -16.57 20.59 -2.97
CA ALA A 56 -16.21 19.37 -2.24
C ALA A 56 -15.87 19.67 -0.77
N LEU A 57 -15.03 20.67 -0.50
CA LEU A 57 -14.70 21.11 0.85
C LEU A 57 -15.93 21.58 1.63
N ALA A 58 -16.80 22.38 1.00
CA ALA A 58 -18.04 22.83 1.61
C ALA A 58 -19.02 21.67 1.89
N PHE A 59 -19.00 20.61 1.08
CA PHE A 59 -19.81 19.42 1.26
C PHE A 59 -19.36 18.59 2.45
N VAL A 60 -18.05 18.25 2.51
CA VAL A 60 -17.49 17.42 3.58
C VAL A 60 -17.47 18.11 4.95
N ALA A 61 -17.55 19.44 4.99
CA ALA A 61 -17.74 20.19 6.22
C ALA A 61 -19.13 20.03 6.83
N LYS A 62 -20.13 19.61 6.04
CA LYS A 62 -21.56 19.51 6.44
C LYS A 62 -22.06 18.07 6.53
N LYS A 63 -21.43 17.14 5.81
CA LYS A 63 -21.85 15.74 5.72
C LYS A 63 -20.67 14.80 5.89
N SER A 64 -20.89 13.70 6.60
CA SER A 64 -19.94 12.59 6.64
C SER A 64 -19.86 11.95 5.26
N VAL A 65 -18.63 11.61 4.84
CA VAL A 65 -18.31 10.94 3.58
C VAL A 65 -17.19 9.96 3.87
N ASP A 66 -17.35 8.73 3.45
CA ASP A 66 -16.33 7.68 3.64
C ASP A 66 -15.28 7.71 2.55
N LEU A 67 -15.72 7.98 1.31
CA LEU A 67 -14.89 7.91 0.12
C LEU A 67 -15.16 9.10 -0.80
N VAL A 68 -14.10 9.74 -1.27
CA VAL A 68 -14.19 10.82 -2.28
C VAL A 68 -13.52 10.33 -3.56
N LEU A 69 -14.27 10.34 -4.67
CA LEU A 69 -13.70 10.25 -6.01
C LEU A 69 -13.41 11.66 -6.50
N LEU A 70 -12.13 11.97 -6.70
CA LEU A 70 -11.67 13.33 -6.98
C LEU A 70 -10.98 13.41 -8.34
N ASP A 71 -11.49 14.23 -9.23
CA ASP A 71 -10.77 14.56 -10.47
C ASP A 71 -9.52 15.39 -10.16
N ILE A 72 -8.45 15.11 -10.88
CA ILE A 72 -7.20 15.89 -10.80
C ILE A 72 -7.34 17.17 -11.62
N ASP A 73 -7.84 17.06 -12.84
CA ASP A 73 -7.82 18.12 -13.85
C ASP A 73 -9.06 19.03 -13.73
N MET A 74 -9.19 19.77 -12.63
CA MET A 74 -10.31 20.69 -12.41
C MET A 74 -9.88 22.15 -12.51
N PRO A 75 -10.73 23.07 -13.02
CA PRO A 75 -10.45 24.51 -13.03
C PRO A 75 -10.42 25.10 -11.62
N GLU A 76 -9.70 26.20 -11.42
CA GLU A 76 -9.50 27.00 -10.20
C GLU A 76 -8.65 26.33 -9.11
N LEU A 77 -9.08 25.21 -8.56
CA LEU A 77 -8.35 24.39 -7.60
C LEU A 77 -8.25 22.97 -8.15
N ASP A 78 -7.03 22.55 -8.50
CA ASP A 78 -6.78 21.19 -8.96
C ASP A 78 -6.93 20.17 -7.82
N GLY A 79 -7.09 18.90 -8.21
CA GLY A 79 -7.29 17.83 -7.26
C GLY A 79 -6.15 17.67 -6.24
N LEU A 80 -4.91 17.97 -6.60
CA LEU A 80 -3.76 17.88 -5.68
C LEU A 80 -3.81 18.95 -4.59
N GLN A 81 -4.25 20.17 -4.93
CA GLN A 81 -4.37 21.26 -3.96
C GLN A 81 -5.51 21.00 -2.96
N VAL A 82 -6.56 20.36 -3.41
CA VAL A 82 -7.76 20.05 -2.56
C VAL A 82 -7.52 18.82 -1.69
N LEU A 83 -6.74 17.86 -2.17
CA LEU A 83 -6.54 16.56 -1.54
C LEU A 83 -6.18 16.63 -0.04
N PRO A 84 -5.16 17.40 0.42
CA PRO A 84 -4.80 17.45 1.84
C PRO A 84 -5.96 17.91 2.74
N HIS A 85 -6.80 18.80 2.24
CA HIS A 85 -7.95 19.32 2.96
C HIS A 85 -9.14 18.36 2.98
N LEU A 86 -9.23 17.45 2.00
CA LEU A 86 -10.25 16.41 1.93
C LEU A 86 -9.93 15.22 2.83
N LEU A 87 -8.67 14.87 3.04
CA LEU A 87 -8.27 13.77 3.92
C LEU A 87 -8.72 13.97 5.37
N GLY A 88 -8.76 15.23 5.84
CA GLY A 88 -9.16 15.59 7.19
C GLY A 88 -8.14 15.18 8.27
N PRO A 89 -8.30 15.65 9.52
CA PRO A 89 -7.33 15.42 10.59
C PRO A 89 -7.25 13.94 11.01
N ASP A 90 -8.35 13.19 10.90
CA ASP A 90 -8.43 11.80 11.36
C ASP A 90 -8.10 10.76 10.28
N GLN A 91 -7.80 11.18 9.05
CA GLN A 91 -7.57 10.34 7.87
C GLN A 91 -8.61 9.22 7.67
N ARG A 92 -9.78 9.36 8.27
CA ARG A 92 -10.87 8.37 8.15
C ARG A 92 -11.51 8.36 6.78
N ARG A 93 -11.43 9.49 6.06
CA ARG A 93 -11.96 9.62 4.70
C ARG A 93 -10.89 9.19 3.71
N GLN A 94 -11.24 8.28 2.83
CA GLN A 94 -10.35 7.90 1.73
C GLN A 94 -10.62 8.80 0.52
N VAL A 95 -9.56 9.17 -0.18
CA VAL A 95 -9.65 9.94 -1.42
C VAL A 95 -8.99 9.14 -2.53
N VAL A 96 -9.74 8.85 -3.59
CA VAL A 96 -9.23 8.22 -4.81
C VAL A 96 -9.24 9.26 -5.92
N LEU A 97 -8.08 9.48 -6.52
CA LEU A 97 -7.98 10.40 -7.64
C LEU A 97 -8.32 9.70 -8.96
N LEU A 98 -9.05 10.44 -9.78
CA LEU A 98 -9.35 10.07 -11.15
C LEU A 98 -8.60 11.03 -12.06
N SER A 99 -7.86 10.56 -13.06
CA SER A 99 -7.15 11.43 -13.98
C SER A 99 -7.34 11.02 -15.44
N GLY A 100 -7.68 11.99 -16.28
CA GLY A 100 -7.80 11.82 -17.71
C GLY A 100 -6.45 11.84 -18.44
N SER A 101 -5.47 12.51 -17.86
CA SER A 101 -4.11 12.68 -18.40
C SER A 101 -3.08 11.73 -17.78
N CYS A 102 -3.48 10.89 -16.84
CA CYS A 102 -2.61 9.87 -16.32
C CYS A 102 -2.35 8.78 -17.39
N SER A 103 -1.42 9.09 -18.31
CA SER A 103 -0.56 8.01 -18.75
C SER A 103 0.03 7.36 -17.51
N GLU A 104 -0.01 6.05 -17.42
CA GLU A 104 0.68 5.32 -16.37
C GLU A 104 2.06 5.95 -16.16
N GLY A 105 2.36 6.48 -14.94
CA GLY A 105 3.63 7.14 -14.64
C GLY A 105 3.61 8.66 -14.57
N SER A 106 2.46 9.32 -14.39
CA SER A 106 2.47 10.78 -14.20
C SER A 106 3.01 11.17 -12.82
N GLU A 107 3.87 12.18 -12.78
CA GLU A 107 4.40 12.77 -11.54
C GLU A 107 3.26 13.19 -10.59
N VAL A 108 2.18 13.69 -11.17
CA VAL A 108 0.96 14.13 -10.48
C VAL A 108 0.29 12.99 -9.70
N ALA A 109 0.18 11.80 -10.31
CA ALA A 109 -0.39 10.62 -9.64
C ALA A 109 0.45 10.20 -8.43
N LEU A 110 1.77 10.21 -8.58
CA LEU A 110 2.66 9.84 -7.47
C LEU A 110 2.67 10.89 -6.36
N GLN A 111 2.61 12.18 -6.71
CA GLN A 111 2.46 13.26 -5.72
C GLN A 111 1.17 13.09 -4.93
N ALA A 112 0.07 12.73 -5.57
CA ALA A 112 -1.18 12.47 -4.90
C ALA A 112 -1.07 11.31 -3.89
N LEU A 113 -0.46 10.20 -4.27
CA LEU A 113 -0.23 9.07 -3.39
C LEU A 113 0.71 9.44 -2.22
N ALA A 114 1.74 10.24 -2.47
CA ALA A 114 2.64 10.77 -1.43
C ALA A 114 1.93 11.74 -0.46
N LEU A 115 0.93 12.48 -0.94
CA LEU A 115 0.09 13.36 -0.12
C LEU A 115 -0.99 12.61 0.68
N GLY A 116 -1.11 11.29 0.50
CA GLY A 116 -2.02 10.44 1.26
C GLY A 116 -3.29 10.02 0.51
N ALA A 117 -3.36 10.21 -0.80
CA ALA A 117 -4.42 9.59 -1.59
C ALA A 117 -4.39 8.07 -1.40
N GLY A 118 -5.54 7.46 -1.20
CA GLY A 118 -5.66 6.02 -1.06
C GLY A 118 -5.30 5.30 -2.36
N ASP A 119 -5.66 5.90 -3.50
CA ASP A 119 -5.36 5.34 -4.81
C ASP A 119 -5.45 6.40 -5.93
N VAL A 120 -4.90 6.06 -7.10
CA VAL A 120 -5.06 6.84 -8.34
C VAL A 120 -5.50 5.91 -9.46
N VAL A 121 -6.58 6.28 -10.14
CA VAL A 121 -7.18 5.51 -11.23
C VAL A 121 -7.18 6.35 -12.50
N ALA A 122 -6.61 5.82 -13.58
CA ALA A 122 -6.68 6.45 -14.89
C ALA A 122 -8.11 6.39 -15.42
N LYS A 123 -8.67 7.54 -15.83
CA LYS A 123 -9.95 7.58 -16.54
C LYS A 123 -9.79 6.88 -17.90
N PRO A 124 -10.75 6.07 -18.33
CA PRO A 124 -10.65 5.43 -19.65
C PRO A 124 -10.71 6.49 -20.74
N SER A 125 -9.88 6.30 -21.79
CA SER A 125 -9.84 7.16 -22.96
C SER A 125 -11.23 7.25 -23.58
N ALA A 126 -11.65 8.45 -23.98
CA ALA A 126 -12.94 8.76 -24.60
C ALA A 126 -14.19 8.49 -23.74
N GLY A 127 -14.07 8.41 -22.41
CA GLY A 127 -15.24 8.28 -21.52
C GLY A 127 -15.97 6.93 -21.61
N HIS A 128 -15.40 5.93 -22.25
CA HIS A 128 -15.97 4.59 -22.34
C HIS A 128 -15.55 3.74 -21.12
N PHE A 129 -16.40 3.72 -20.09
CA PHE A 129 -16.26 2.84 -18.94
C PHE A 129 -16.64 1.41 -19.34
N SER A 130 -15.62 0.59 -19.71
CA SER A 130 -15.87 -0.82 -20.03
C SER A 130 -16.35 -1.59 -18.79
N PRO A 131 -17.12 -2.69 -18.95
CA PRO A 131 -17.56 -3.51 -17.82
C PRO A 131 -16.39 -3.96 -16.92
N GLN A 132 -15.27 -4.34 -17.53
CA GLN A 132 -14.06 -4.77 -16.77
C GLN A 132 -13.46 -3.60 -15.97
N PHE A 133 -13.41 -2.39 -16.55
CA PHE A 133 -12.95 -1.21 -15.83
C PHE A 133 -13.85 -0.90 -14.63
N VAL A 134 -15.16 -0.97 -14.83
CA VAL A 134 -16.16 -0.72 -13.78
C VAL A 134 -16.00 -1.72 -12.64
N GLU A 135 -15.92 -3.01 -12.94
CA GLU A 135 -15.72 -4.07 -11.95
C GLU A 135 -14.44 -3.82 -11.13
N HIS A 136 -13.30 -3.59 -11.79
CA HIS A 136 -12.04 -3.26 -11.13
C HIS A 136 -12.12 -1.99 -10.26
N LEU A 137 -12.78 -0.94 -10.77
CA LEU A 137 -12.96 0.29 -10.01
C LEU A 137 -13.77 0.03 -8.73
N LEU A 138 -14.93 -0.62 -8.85
CA LEU A 138 -15.81 -0.90 -7.71
C LEU A 138 -15.12 -1.74 -6.65
N ASP A 139 -14.36 -2.75 -7.05
CA ASP A 139 -13.61 -3.59 -6.11
C ASP A 139 -12.49 -2.81 -5.42
N ARG A 140 -11.73 -1.98 -6.13
CA ARG A 140 -10.71 -1.10 -5.53
C ARG A 140 -11.33 -0.15 -4.51
N LEU A 141 -12.45 0.49 -4.85
CA LEU A 141 -13.16 1.41 -3.97
C LEU A 141 -13.71 0.72 -2.71
N ALA A 142 -14.27 -0.48 -2.87
CA ALA A 142 -14.79 -1.25 -1.73
C ALA A 142 -13.70 -1.65 -0.73
N HIS A 143 -12.47 -1.91 -1.21
CA HIS A 143 -11.34 -2.24 -0.34
C HIS A 143 -10.73 -1.02 0.36
N LEU A 144 -10.81 0.16 -0.27
CA LEU A 144 -10.29 1.42 0.28
C LEU A 144 -11.21 2.07 1.28
N ALA A 145 -12.52 1.85 1.16
CA ALA A 145 -13.46 2.47 2.08
C ALA A 145 -13.10 2.08 3.52
N PRO A 146 -13.05 3.07 4.45
CA PRO A 146 -12.87 2.74 5.85
C PRO A 146 -13.92 1.69 6.17
N ALA A 147 -13.48 0.61 6.83
CA ALA A 147 -14.43 -0.32 7.42
C ALA A 147 -15.25 0.52 8.39
N ALA A 148 -16.32 1.15 7.89
CA ALA A 148 -17.34 1.74 8.73
C ALA A 148 -17.54 0.71 9.82
N GLU A 149 -17.54 1.07 11.08
CA GLU A 149 -17.75 0.22 12.24
C GLU A 149 -18.77 -0.87 11.90
N ARG A 150 -18.35 -1.77 11.02
CA ARG A 150 -19.04 -3.00 10.77
C ARG A 150 -18.86 -3.70 12.09
N SER A 151 -19.93 -3.65 12.89
CA SER A 151 -20.16 -4.30 14.15
C SER A 151 -19.50 -5.68 14.22
N ARG A 152 -18.20 -5.70 14.17
CA ARG A 152 -17.36 -6.75 14.68
C ARG A 152 -16.73 -6.12 15.89
N THR A 153 -17.15 -6.56 17.05
CA THR A 153 -16.34 -6.54 18.26
C THR A 153 -14.89 -6.61 17.79
N PRO A 154 -14.04 -5.61 18.08
CA PRO A 154 -12.65 -5.76 17.72
C PRO A 154 -12.26 -7.11 18.30
N GLU A 155 -12.01 -8.11 17.42
CA GLU A 155 -11.27 -9.28 17.87
C GLU A 155 -10.05 -8.62 18.50
N ARG A 156 -9.99 -8.61 19.82
CA ARG A 156 -8.80 -8.25 20.56
C ARG A 156 -7.74 -9.20 20.06
N PHE A 157 -7.06 -8.80 18.98
CA PHE A 157 -5.82 -9.42 18.63
C PHE A 157 -4.93 -9.13 19.82
N ASP A 158 -4.68 -10.18 20.56
CA ASP A 158 -3.91 -10.11 21.79
C ASP A 158 -2.53 -9.56 21.40
N GLU A 159 -2.29 -8.28 21.68
CA GLU A 159 -0.98 -7.63 21.46
C GLU A 159 0.13 -8.40 22.21
N ALA A 160 -0.26 -9.25 23.16
CA ALA A 160 0.61 -10.16 23.86
C ALA A 160 1.20 -11.30 23.02
N SER A 161 0.70 -11.54 21.79
CA SER A 161 1.24 -12.57 20.88
C SER A 161 2.39 -12.06 20.00
N ALA A 162 2.79 -10.78 20.13
CA ALA A 162 3.96 -10.26 19.43
C ALA A 162 5.19 -11.08 19.84
N ARG A 163 5.73 -11.86 18.90
CA ARG A 163 7.01 -12.55 19.08
C ARG A 163 8.11 -11.50 19.18
N LEU A 164 8.44 -11.09 20.41
CA LEU A 164 9.56 -10.19 20.62
C LEU A 164 10.82 -10.82 20.03
N ARG A 165 11.60 -10.03 19.32
CA ARG A 165 12.91 -10.43 18.84
C ARG A 165 13.76 -10.91 20.02
N PRO A 166 14.52 -12.03 19.89
CA PRO A 166 15.44 -12.46 20.94
C PRO A 166 16.45 -11.34 21.25
N PRO A 167 16.75 -11.07 22.52
CA PRO A 167 17.76 -10.09 22.91
C PRO A 167 19.11 -10.35 22.20
N GLY A 168 19.76 -9.27 21.72
CA GLY A 168 21.11 -9.36 21.13
C GLY A 168 21.16 -9.70 19.63
N THR A 169 20.05 -9.68 18.91
CA THR A 169 20.07 -9.88 17.45
C THR A 169 20.07 -8.51 16.73
N LEU A 170 21.14 -8.19 16.00
CA LEU A 170 21.29 -6.96 15.19
C LEU A 170 20.41 -6.99 13.93
N VAL A 171 19.75 -5.89 13.63
CA VAL A 171 19.22 -5.65 12.27
C VAL A 171 20.41 -5.47 11.32
N ARG A 172 20.50 -6.35 10.32
CA ARG A 172 21.56 -6.32 9.30
C ARG A 172 21.04 -5.95 7.93
N ALA A 173 19.74 -6.04 7.71
CA ALA A 173 19.07 -5.61 6.50
C ALA A 173 17.58 -5.43 6.76
N VAL A 174 16.98 -4.44 6.12
CA VAL A 174 15.54 -4.16 6.18
C VAL A 174 14.95 -4.32 4.78
N ALA A 175 13.81 -5.00 4.69
CA ALA A 175 13.02 -5.06 3.46
C ALA A 175 11.60 -4.55 3.74
N ILE A 176 11.11 -3.64 2.91
CA ILE A 176 9.81 -2.97 3.06
C ILE A 176 8.93 -3.32 1.87
N GLY A 177 7.78 -3.91 2.12
CA GLY A 177 6.77 -4.24 1.12
C GLY A 177 5.51 -3.42 1.29
N GLY A 178 4.95 -2.89 0.19
CA GLY A 178 3.72 -2.11 0.19
C GLY A 178 2.94 -2.20 -1.12
N SER A 179 1.67 -1.77 -1.06
CA SER A 179 0.78 -1.70 -2.22
C SER A 179 -0.12 -0.46 -2.10
N THR A 180 -1.42 -0.59 -2.23
CA THR A 180 -2.40 0.50 -2.08
C THR A 180 -2.26 1.19 -0.72
N GLY A 181 -2.07 2.52 -0.71
CA GLY A 181 -1.78 3.29 0.51
C GLY A 181 -0.35 3.08 1.07
N GLY A 182 0.48 2.27 0.41
CA GLY A 182 1.84 1.95 0.87
C GLY A 182 2.84 3.10 0.72
N ILE A 183 2.68 3.97 -0.28
CA ILE A 183 3.67 5.01 -0.59
C ILE A 183 3.85 6.00 0.57
N SER A 184 2.75 6.54 1.10
CA SER A 184 2.79 7.46 2.25
C SER A 184 3.40 6.77 3.48
N ALA A 185 3.07 5.50 3.70
CA ALA A 185 3.63 4.70 4.79
C ALA A 185 5.13 4.45 4.60
N ILE A 186 5.58 4.09 3.39
CA ILE A 186 7.02 3.94 3.04
C ILE A 186 7.76 5.24 3.32
N LEU A 187 7.26 6.38 2.83
CA LEU A 187 7.90 7.69 3.04
C LEU A 187 8.01 8.03 4.53
N SER A 188 6.97 7.72 5.33
CA SER A 188 7.00 7.91 6.78
C SER A 188 8.06 7.05 7.47
N VAL A 189 8.16 5.75 7.11
CA VAL A 189 9.20 4.86 7.65
C VAL A 189 10.60 5.34 7.25
N ILE A 190 10.81 5.67 5.97
CA ILE A 190 12.12 6.11 5.47
C ILE A 190 12.55 7.42 6.11
N LYS A 191 11.63 8.38 6.29
CA LYS A 191 11.92 9.62 7.00
C LYS A 191 12.35 9.37 8.45
N GLY A 192 11.75 8.40 9.13
CA GLY A 192 12.14 8.02 10.50
C GLY A 192 13.48 7.28 10.58
N LEU A 193 14.05 6.78 9.46
CA LEU A 193 15.35 6.09 9.41
C LEU A 193 16.52 7.03 9.05
N GLU A 194 16.38 8.35 9.21
CA GLU A 194 17.39 9.36 8.79
C GLU A 194 18.73 9.27 9.52
N ASP A 195 18.85 8.59 10.65
CA ASP A 195 20.08 8.47 11.46
C ASP A 195 21.20 7.60 10.82
N ASN A 196 21.20 7.51 9.50
CA ASN A 196 22.23 6.85 8.68
C ASN A 196 22.48 5.38 9.10
N PRO A 197 21.49 4.50 8.94
CA PRO A 197 21.63 3.11 9.32
C PRO A 197 22.73 2.42 8.53
N ALA A 198 23.63 1.70 9.19
CA ALA A 198 24.72 0.95 8.54
C ALA A 198 24.23 -0.40 7.92
N PHE A 199 22.95 -0.50 7.55
CA PHE A 199 22.37 -1.66 6.89
C PHE A 199 21.70 -1.28 5.56
N PRO A 200 21.63 -2.18 4.58
CA PRO A 200 20.90 -1.96 3.33
C PRO A 200 19.40 -2.02 3.56
N ILE A 201 18.67 -1.21 2.80
CA ILE A 201 17.21 -1.15 2.78
C ILE A 201 16.72 -1.57 1.39
N PHE A 202 15.77 -2.49 1.33
CA PHE A 202 15.15 -2.94 0.09
C PHE A 202 13.68 -2.55 0.10
N ILE A 203 13.18 -2.01 -1.01
CA ILE A 203 11.77 -1.59 -1.12
C ILE A 203 11.14 -2.27 -2.33
N THR A 204 9.99 -2.89 -2.11
CA THR A 204 9.08 -3.35 -3.16
C THR A 204 7.72 -2.71 -2.95
N GLN A 205 7.37 -1.80 -3.84
CA GLN A 205 6.04 -1.20 -3.92
C GLN A 205 5.35 -1.71 -5.19
N HIS A 206 4.11 -2.19 -5.03
CA HIS A 206 3.29 -2.59 -6.18
C HIS A 206 2.93 -1.34 -6.99
N LEU A 207 3.72 -1.06 -7.99
CA LEU A 207 3.53 0.03 -8.94
C LEU A 207 4.01 -0.41 -10.33
N PRO A 208 3.37 0.07 -11.41
CA PRO A 208 3.89 -0.09 -12.76
C PRO A 208 5.33 0.43 -12.88
N ALA A 209 6.09 -0.13 -13.82
CA ALA A 209 7.49 0.21 -14.02
C ALA A 209 7.72 1.71 -14.29
N SER A 210 6.79 2.37 -14.97
CA SER A 210 6.81 3.80 -15.28
C SER A 210 6.79 4.70 -14.03
N PHE A 211 6.24 4.23 -12.90
CA PHE A 211 6.18 4.97 -11.63
C PHE A 211 7.43 4.80 -10.77
N GLN A 212 8.23 3.76 -10.97
CA GLN A 212 9.36 3.47 -10.09
C GLN A 212 10.45 4.56 -10.07
N PRO A 213 10.82 5.19 -11.22
CA PRO A 213 11.75 6.31 -11.21
C PRO A 213 11.24 7.51 -10.40
N LEU A 214 9.93 7.78 -10.47
CA LEU A 214 9.30 8.88 -9.75
C LEU A 214 9.24 8.58 -8.24
N LEU A 215 8.95 7.34 -7.85
CA LEU A 215 9.02 6.91 -6.45
C LEU A 215 10.45 7.04 -5.91
N ALA A 216 11.46 6.65 -6.70
CA ALA A 216 12.85 6.84 -6.33
C ALA A 216 13.18 8.32 -6.07
N GLU A 217 12.63 9.24 -6.88
CA GLU A 217 12.82 10.68 -6.68
C GLU A 217 12.11 11.19 -5.41
N GLN A 218 10.88 10.73 -5.14
CA GLN A 218 10.17 11.05 -3.89
C GLN A 218 10.94 10.56 -2.66
N LEU A 219 11.50 9.36 -2.72
CA LEU A 219 12.35 8.83 -1.66
C LEU A 219 13.61 9.68 -1.46
N ARG A 220 14.29 10.12 -2.53
CA ARG A 220 15.47 11.01 -2.44
C ARG A 220 15.15 12.36 -1.79
N ARG A 221 13.92 12.87 -1.98
CA ARG A 221 13.46 14.10 -1.32
C ARG A 221 13.11 13.89 0.15
N ALA A 222 12.76 12.66 0.54
CA ALA A 222 12.34 12.33 1.90
C ALA A 222 13.48 11.92 2.83
N THR A 223 14.68 11.61 2.30
CA THR A 223 15.82 11.14 3.10
C THR A 223 17.16 11.58 2.50
N HIS A 224 18.20 11.61 3.32
CA HIS A 224 19.58 11.81 2.88
C HIS A 224 20.28 10.51 2.43
N LEU A 225 19.63 9.37 2.62
CA LEU A 225 20.17 8.08 2.18
C LEU A 225 20.22 7.98 0.66
N PRO A 226 21.27 7.39 0.07
CA PRO A 226 21.30 7.08 -1.35
C PRO A 226 20.14 6.17 -1.75
N VAL A 227 19.42 6.55 -2.81
CA VAL A 227 18.30 5.75 -3.38
C VAL A 227 18.65 5.36 -4.80
N VAL A 228 18.65 4.06 -5.06
CA VAL A 228 18.95 3.48 -6.38
C VAL A 228 17.81 2.57 -6.84
N LEU A 229 17.50 2.60 -8.13
CA LEU A 229 16.72 1.53 -8.75
C LEU A 229 17.61 0.29 -8.83
N ALA A 230 17.07 -0.83 -8.36
CA ALA A 230 17.80 -2.07 -8.30
C ALA A 230 18.08 -2.61 -9.72
N GLU A 231 19.35 -2.91 -10.01
CA GLU A 231 19.81 -3.45 -11.29
C GLU A 231 20.42 -4.85 -11.10
N GLN A 232 20.38 -5.66 -12.16
CA GLN A 232 20.96 -7.00 -12.15
C GLN A 232 22.45 -6.97 -11.82
N ALA A 233 22.86 -7.81 -10.84
CA ALA A 233 24.21 -7.93 -10.35
C ALA A 233 24.80 -6.68 -9.65
N MET A 234 23.99 -5.67 -9.34
CA MET A 234 24.40 -4.51 -8.54
C MET A 234 24.86 -4.97 -7.14
N PRO A 235 26.02 -4.51 -6.65
CA PRO A 235 26.43 -4.77 -5.27
C PRO A 235 25.47 -4.11 -4.27
N VAL A 236 25.08 -4.89 -3.25
CA VAL A 236 24.29 -4.35 -2.14
C VAL A 236 25.19 -3.54 -1.22
N GLN A 237 24.83 -2.29 -0.98
CA GLN A 237 25.61 -1.37 -0.14
C GLN A 237 24.86 -1.04 1.16
N PRO A 238 25.53 -1.05 2.32
CA PRO A 238 24.97 -0.54 3.57
C PRO A 238 24.54 0.93 3.43
N GLY A 239 23.52 1.34 4.18
CA GLY A 239 23.01 2.71 4.15
C GLY A 239 22.37 3.15 2.83
N THR A 240 22.08 2.22 1.93
CA THR A 240 21.49 2.48 0.62
C THR A 240 20.12 1.84 0.49
N ILE A 241 19.20 2.60 -0.09
CA ILE A 241 17.85 2.13 -0.44
C ILE A 241 17.86 1.56 -1.86
N HIS A 242 17.57 0.28 -1.98
CA HIS A 242 17.45 -0.46 -3.24
C HIS A 242 15.97 -0.63 -3.57
N LEU A 243 15.45 0.11 -4.53
CA LEU A 243 14.05 0.07 -4.96
C LEU A 243 13.87 -0.92 -6.11
N ALA A 244 12.88 -1.80 -6.03
CA ALA A 244 12.54 -2.73 -7.10
C ALA A 244 12.17 -1.99 -8.39
N PRO A 245 12.64 -2.42 -9.57
CA PRO A 245 12.52 -1.64 -10.81
C PRO A 245 11.13 -1.70 -11.49
N GLY A 246 10.18 -2.46 -10.96
CA GLY A 246 8.86 -2.62 -11.56
C GLY A 246 8.81 -3.53 -12.82
N THR A 247 9.95 -3.77 -13.44
CA THR A 247 10.10 -4.69 -14.59
C THR A 247 10.57 -6.09 -14.19
N ALA A 248 10.87 -6.28 -12.90
CA ALA A 248 11.34 -7.54 -12.33
C ALA A 248 11.10 -7.58 -10.82
N HIS A 249 10.98 -8.78 -10.26
CA HIS A 249 11.04 -8.98 -8.82
C HIS A 249 12.45 -8.76 -8.30
N LEU A 250 12.58 -8.04 -7.19
CA LEU A 250 13.85 -7.87 -6.50
C LEU A 250 14.14 -9.11 -5.64
N SER A 251 15.33 -9.64 -5.78
CA SER A 251 15.86 -10.74 -5.01
C SER A 251 17.35 -10.52 -4.73
N LEU A 252 18.00 -11.43 -4.03
CA LEU A 252 19.41 -11.34 -3.68
C LEU A 252 20.15 -12.62 -4.04
N GLY A 253 21.46 -12.51 -4.26
CA GLY A 253 22.34 -13.64 -4.51
C GLY A 253 23.77 -13.36 -4.08
N LYS A 254 24.59 -14.40 -4.00
CA LYS A 254 26.03 -14.26 -3.72
C LYS A 254 26.81 -14.07 -5.01
N GLY A 255 27.75 -13.13 -4.99
CA GLY A 255 28.77 -12.97 -6.02
C GLY A 255 29.97 -13.89 -5.80
N ALA A 256 30.88 -13.89 -6.77
CA ALA A 256 32.06 -14.77 -6.73
C ALA A 256 33.01 -14.54 -5.53
N ARG A 257 32.99 -13.31 -4.98
CA ARG A 257 33.81 -12.96 -3.80
C ARG A 257 33.00 -13.01 -2.49
N GLY A 258 31.82 -13.64 -2.48
CA GLY A 258 30.95 -13.76 -1.30
C GLY A 258 30.11 -12.53 -0.98
N GLN A 259 30.26 -11.43 -1.73
CA GLN A 259 29.43 -10.22 -1.58
C GLN A 259 27.98 -10.51 -1.97
N ILE A 260 27.04 -9.77 -1.35
CA ILE A 260 25.63 -9.85 -1.71
C ILE A 260 25.37 -8.93 -2.91
N LEU A 261 24.71 -9.48 -3.91
CA LEU A 261 24.33 -8.79 -5.13
C LEU A 261 22.82 -8.82 -5.30
N VAL A 262 22.27 -7.76 -5.90
CA VAL A 262 20.91 -7.75 -6.40
C VAL A 262 20.74 -8.81 -7.49
N ARG A 263 19.62 -9.51 -7.45
CA ARG A 263 19.15 -10.42 -8.49
C ARG A 263 17.75 -9.99 -8.92
N LEU A 264 17.55 -9.87 -10.19
CA LEU A 264 16.26 -9.55 -10.77
C LEU A 264 15.67 -10.82 -11.41
N SER A 265 14.39 -11.08 -11.16
CA SER A 265 13.68 -12.24 -11.71
C SER A 265 12.37 -11.78 -12.36
N THR A 266 12.11 -12.29 -13.56
CA THR A 266 10.84 -12.10 -14.27
C THR A 266 9.93 -13.32 -14.14
N GLN A 267 10.30 -14.29 -13.32
CA GLN A 267 9.52 -15.50 -13.09
C GLN A 267 8.24 -15.14 -12.33
N ARG A 268 7.08 -15.58 -12.85
CA ARG A 268 5.79 -15.33 -12.20
C ARG A 268 5.76 -15.93 -10.80
N CYS A 269 5.26 -15.16 -9.84
CA CYS A 269 5.01 -15.58 -8.47
C CYS A 269 3.55 -16.02 -8.30
N LEU A 270 3.23 -16.61 -7.14
CA LEU A 270 1.87 -17.06 -6.80
C LEU A 270 0.84 -15.92 -6.81
N HIS A 271 1.29 -14.71 -6.51
CA HIS A 271 0.50 -13.49 -6.60
C HIS A 271 0.84 -12.78 -7.92
N GLU A 272 -0.17 -12.33 -8.66
CA GLU A 272 0.00 -11.70 -9.98
C GLU A 272 0.68 -10.32 -9.91
N SER A 273 1.04 -9.85 -8.70
CA SER A 273 1.73 -8.57 -8.49
C SER A 273 3.12 -8.57 -9.09
N PHE A 274 3.45 -7.51 -9.82
CA PHE A 274 4.76 -7.36 -10.44
C PHE A 274 5.24 -5.90 -10.27
N PRO A 275 6.27 -5.62 -9.44
CA PRO A 275 7.08 -6.58 -8.65
C PRO A 275 6.30 -7.16 -7.46
N ALA A 276 6.73 -8.33 -6.94
CA ALA A 276 6.16 -8.97 -5.75
C ALA A 276 7.10 -8.83 -4.53
N VAL A 277 6.53 -8.81 -3.32
CA VAL A 277 7.23 -8.69 -2.05
C VAL A 277 7.84 -10.03 -1.60
N ASP A 278 7.15 -11.14 -1.82
CA ASP A 278 7.58 -12.48 -1.38
C ASP A 278 8.99 -12.87 -1.85
N PRO A 279 9.41 -12.64 -3.11
CA PRO A 279 10.78 -12.95 -3.56
C PRO A 279 11.84 -12.15 -2.79
N MET A 280 11.58 -10.88 -2.51
CA MET A 280 12.49 -10.00 -1.77
C MET A 280 12.62 -10.47 -0.32
N PHE A 281 11.53 -10.76 0.38
CA PHE A 281 11.53 -11.23 1.76
C PHE A 281 12.20 -12.61 1.89
N THR A 282 11.90 -13.53 0.96
CA THR A 282 12.52 -14.85 0.92
C THR A 282 14.05 -14.76 0.74
N ALA A 283 14.48 -13.87 -0.15
CA ALA A 283 15.90 -13.62 -0.35
C ALA A 283 16.55 -12.98 0.88
N LEU A 284 15.88 -12.02 1.54
CA LEU A 284 16.35 -11.42 2.78
C LEU A 284 16.57 -12.46 3.87
N ALA A 285 15.58 -13.34 4.10
CA ALA A 285 15.66 -14.44 5.04
C ALA A 285 16.88 -15.34 4.77
N ARG A 286 17.07 -15.72 3.52
CA ARG A 286 18.17 -16.62 3.08
C ARG A 286 19.56 -16.02 3.31
N HIS A 287 19.72 -14.70 3.10
CA HIS A 287 21.04 -14.07 3.12
C HIS A 287 21.40 -13.43 4.46
N TYR A 288 20.41 -12.99 5.23
CA TYR A 288 20.62 -12.27 6.49
C TYR A 288 20.18 -13.06 7.73
N GLY A 289 19.38 -14.11 7.56
CA GLY A 289 18.95 -14.98 8.66
C GLY A 289 18.34 -14.17 9.81
N ARG A 290 18.86 -14.34 11.01
CA ARG A 290 18.47 -13.62 12.22
C ARG A 290 18.54 -12.08 12.09
N GLY A 291 19.41 -11.57 11.21
CA GLY A 291 19.56 -10.13 10.95
C GLY A 291 18.55 -9.57 9.97
N ALA A 292 17.64 -10.38 9.42
CA ALA A 292 16.60 -9.97 8.49
C ALA A 292 15.45 -9.28 9.24
N CYS A 293 15.05 -8.08 8.79
CA CYS A 293 13.86 -7.36 9.24
C CYS A 293 12.95 -7.11 8.04
N GLY A 294 11.79 -7.76 8.01
CA GLY A 294 10.73 -7.50 7.04
C GLY A 294 9.72 -6.49 7.59
N VAL A 295 9.32 -5.52 6.78
CA VAL A 295 8.27 -4.56 7.10
C VAL A 295 7.18 -4.69 6.06
N ILE A 296 5.97 -4.99 6.50
CA ILE A 296 4.82 -5.09 5.60
C ILE A 296 3.86 -3.95 5.87
N LEU A 297 3.64 -3.11 4.87
CA LEU A 297 2.84 -1.91 4.96
C LEU A 297 1.50 -2.08 4.25
N SER A 298 0.67 -1.03 4.32
CA SER A 298 -0.64 -0.97 3.70
C SER A 298 -0.63 -1.54 2.28
N GLY A 299 -1.60 -2.39 1.99
CA GLY A 299 -1.73 -3.02 0.69
C GLY A 299 -2.84 -4.05 0.66
N MET A 300 -3.37 -4.25 -0.55
CA MET A 300 -4.39 -5.25 -0.83
C MET A 300 -3.76 -6.65 -1.03
N GLY A 301 -4.50 -7.70 -0.68
CA GLY A 301 -4.09 -9.08 -0.90
C GLY A 301 -3.22 -9.66 0.21
N ARG A 302 -2.31 -10.57 -0.17
CA ARG A 302 -1.51 -11.39 0.76
C ARG A 302 -0.03 -11.47 0.38
N ASP A 303 0.43 -10.70 -0.60
CA ASP A 303 1.84 -10.70 -0.99
C ASP A 303 2.70 -10.26 0.19
N GLY A 304 3.82 -10.92 0.37
CA GLY A 304 4.68 -10.77 1.54
C GLY A 304 4.39 -11.78 2.67
N LEU A 305 3.26 -12.53 2.63
CA LEU A 305 2.94 -13.52 3.65
C LEU A 305 3.90 -14.72 3.61
N ALA A 306 4.15 -15.28 2.42
CA ALA A 306 5.09 -16.41 2.28
C ALA A 306 6.54 -15.96 2.57
N GLY A 307 6.90 -14.75 2.15
CA GLY A 307 8.19 -14.15 2.49
C GLY A 307 8.35 -13.89 4.00
N ALA A 308 7.30 -13.44 4.67
CA ALA A 308 7.28 -13.27 6.13
C ALA A 308 7.47 -14.61 6.86
N GLN A 309 6.83 -15.70 6.39
CA GLN A 309 7.08 -17.05 6.89
C GLN A 309 8.56 -17.45 6.76
N ALA A 310 9.18 -17.15 5.62
CA ALA A 310 10.60 -17.43 5.40
C ALA A 310 11.50 -16.63 6.37
N ILE A 311 11.20 -15.33 6.61
CA ILE A 311 11.95 -14.50 7.55
C ILE A 311 11.83 -15.05 8.97
N VAL A 312 10.62 -15.35 9.45
CA VAL A 312 10.39 -15.92 10.77
C VAL A 312 11.04 -17.31 10.90
N GLY A 313 10.96 -18.14 9.85
CA GLY A 313 11.62 -19.45 9.79
C GLY A 313 13.16 -19.39 9.85
N ALA A 314 13.74 -18.25 9.48
CA ALA A 314 15.17 -17.96 9.60
C ALA A 314 15.54 -17.22 10.90
N ASP A 315 14.67 -17.22 11.91
CA ASP A 315 14.77 -16.46 13.16
C ASP A 315 14.87 -14.94 12.95
N GLY A 316 14.43 -14.44 11.81
CA GLY A 316 14.36 -13.02 11.51
C GLY A 316 13.11 -12.37 12.12
N TRP A 317 12.85 -11.14 11.77
CA TRP A 317 11.86 -10.30 12.41
C TRP A 317 10.92 -9.65 11.40
N VAL A 318 9.62 -9.63 11.68
CA VAL A 318 8.62 -9.05 10.79
C VAL A 318 7.78 -8.04 11.56
N ILE A 319 7.67 -6.83 11.02
CA ILE A 319 6.82 -5.76 11.54
C ILE A 319 5.69 -5.53 10.54
N ALA A 320 4.46 -5.47 11.03
CA ALA A 320 3.30 -5.13 10.23
C ALA A 320 2.79 -3.74 10.59
N GLN A 321 2.32 -2.99 9.58
CA GLN A 321 1.58 -1.77 9.83
C GLN A 321 0.28 -2.09 10.55
N ASP A 322 -0.12 -1.26 11.50
CA ASP A 322 -1.36 -1.41 12.24
C ASP A 322 -2.61 -1.17 11.37
N HIS A 323 -3.76 -1.58 11.88
CA HIS A 323 -5.02 -1.42 11.17
C HIS A 323 -5.44 0.04 11.04
N GLN A 324 -5.17 0.87 12.06
CA GLN A 324 -5.67 2.24 12.12
C GLN A 324 -4.97 3.15 11.11
N SER A 325 -3.66 2.99 10.93
CA SER A 325 -2.87 3.79 9.99
C SER A 325 -2.84 3.21 8.56
N SER A 326 -3.36 1.99 8.35
CA SER A 326 -3.40 1.36 7.02
C SER A 326 -4.60 1.85 6.21
N ALA A 327 -4.36 2.34 4.98
CA ALA A 327 -5.43 2.59 4.02
C ALA A 327 -6.13 1.28 3.63
N VAL A 328 -5.36 0.20 3.44
CA VAL A 328 -5.84 -1.16 3.20
C VAL A 328 -5.04 -2.13 4.06
N TRP A 329 -5.70 -2.81 4.99
CA TRP A 329 -5.06 -3.74 5.93
C TRP A 329 -5.06 -5.20 5.42
N GLY A 330 -4.92 -5.41 4.11
CA GLY A 330 -4.89 -6.74 3.48
C GLY A 330 -3.55 -7.44 3.70
N MET A 331 -2.47 -6.90 3.15
CA MET A 331 -1.11 -7.42 3.28
C MET A 331 -0.66 -7.49 4.74
N PRO A 332 -0.67 -6.38 5.54
CA PRO A 332 -0.27 -6.46 6.93
C PRO A 332 -1.21 -7.34 7.76
N GLY A 333 -2.52 -7.27 7.52
CA GLY A 333 -3.50 -8.11 8.21
C GLY A 333 -3.30 -9.61 7.96
N SER A 334 -2.85 -10.00 6.77
CA SER A 334 -2.55 -11.41 6.47
C SER A 334 -1.36 -11.92 7.29
N VAL A 335 -0.34 -11.11 7.46
CA VAL A 335 0.86 -11.43 8.27
C VAL A 335 0.53 -11.50 9.75
N VAL A 336 -0.28 -10.56 10.26
CA VAL A 336 -0.74 -10.55 11.67
C VAL A 336 -1.61 -11.77 11.95
N LYS A 337 -2.61 -12.06 11.11
CA LYS A 337 -3.50 -13.24 11.24
C LYS A 337 -2.73 -14.56 11.12
N GLY A 338 -1.63 -14.57 10.35
CA GLY A 338 -0.71 -15.70 10.26
C GLY A 338 0.19 -15.89 11.49
N GLY A 339 0.10 -15.04 12.51
CA GLY A 339 0.95 -15.10 13.72
C GLY A 339 2.43 -14.86 13.44
N LEU A 340 2.75 -14.11 12.36
CA LEU A 340 4.12 -13.88 11.90
C LEU A 340 4.68 -12.52 12.30
N ALA A 341 3.80 -11.57 12.67
CA ALA A 341 4.23 -10.25 13.08
C ALA A 341 4.90 -10.28 14.45
N SER A 342 6.11 -9.74 14.54
CA SER A 342 6.82 -9.50 15.80
C SER A 342 6.35 -8.23 16.50
N ALA A 343 5.83 -7.28 15.72
CA ALA A 343 5.18 -6.06 16.20
C ALA A 343 4.16 -5.57 15.17
N THR A 344 3.15 -4.84 15.65
CA THR A 344 2.12 -4.19 14.81
C THR A 344 2.06 -2.73 15.23
N LEU A 345 2.48 -1.81 14.36
CA LEU A 345 2.77 -0.41 14.69
C LEU A 345 2.40 0.55 13.55
N PRO A 346 2.11 1.83 13.84
CA PRO A 346 2.03 2.85 12.82
C PRO A 346 3.40 3.14 12.20
N PRO A 347 3.48 3.62 10.93
CA PRO A 347 4.72 3.76 10.17
C PRO A 347 5.85 4.52 10.88
N ALA A 348 5.55 5.61 11.59
CA ALA A 348 6.56 6.37 12.32
C ALA A 348 7.22 5.55 13.44
N GLN A 349 6.44 4.78 14.20
CA GLN A 349 6.94 3.92 15.27
C GLN A 349 7.70 2.68 14.74
N ILE A 350 7.41 2.23 13.52
CA ILE A 350 8.17 1.16 12.86
C ILE A 350 9.64 1.58 12.71
N ALA A 351 9.88 2.79 12.24
CA ALA A 351 11.24 3.32 12.10
C ALA A 351 11.98 3.41 13.44
N GLU A 352 11.33 3.98 14.46
CA GLU A 352 11.88 4.07 15.81
C GLU A 352 12.28 2.70 16.35
N LEU A 353 11.41 1.70 16.20
CA LEU A 353 11.67 0.35 16.66
C LEU A 353 12.86 -0.30 15.93
N ILE A 354 12.98 -0.12 14.61
CA ILE A 354 14.12 -0.60 13.82
C ILE A 354 15.43 0.00 14.33
N LEU A 355 15.48 1.32 14.55
CA LEU A 355 16.66 2.03 15.04
C LEU A 355 17.05 1.61 16.46
N GLN A 356 16.08 1.49 17.37
CA GLN A 356 16.32 0.99 18.73
C GLN A 356 16.98 -0.40 18.72
N GLN A 357 16.49 -1.31 17.86
CA GLN A 357 17.01 -2.67 17.77
C GLN A 357 18.36 -2.74 17.04
N TRP A 358 18.65 -1.79 16.15
CA TRP A 358 19.97 -1.68 15.53
C TRP A 358 21.01 -1.16 16.53
N GLN A 359 20.70 -0.10 17.27
CA GLN A 359 21.60 0.53 18.27
C GLN A 359 21.87 -0.36 19.49
N ALA A 360 20.86 -1.11 19.96
CA ALA A 360 21.02 -2.02 21.09
C ALA A 360 22.00 -3.17 20.86
N GLY A 361 22.46 -3.34 19.63
CA GLY A 361 23.42 -4.38 19.27
C GLY A 361 24.75 -3.84 18.72
N ALA A 362 24.95 -2.53 18.65
CA ALA A 362 26.22 -1.88 18.32
C ALA A 362 26.99 -1.62 19.60
#